data_12da0a0cfeb6dc15461bc26c051413dc
#
_entry.id   12da0a0cfeb6dc15461bc26c051413dc
#
_cell.length_a   1.000
_cell.length_b   1.000
_cell.length_c   1.000
_cell.angle_alpha   90.00
_cell.angle_beta   90.00
_cell.angle_gamma   90.00
#
_symmetry.space_group_name_H-M   'P 1'
#
loop_
_entity.id
_entity.type
_entity.pdbx_description
1 polymer ?
#
loop_
_entity_poly.entity_id
_entity_poly.type
_entity_poly.pdbx_seq_one_letter_code
_entity_poly.pdbx_strand_id
1 'polypeptide(L)'
;MAAKPALFDLNVEKILDHWDVPEAVREVIANALDEQALTGTPEIEIAKRKDGWHVRDFGRGLRYQHLTQNENPEKRRRADVVVGKFGVGLKDALATFHRRGVGVNIRSPFADITLQRAAKSNFADVTTLHAAVARPSDPKRTGTDFVLTHLRDADMAAAKDYFLRFAGDEVLETTDFGSILRRHEDAPARVYVKGVRVATEDAFLFSYDITSTTAQLQKALNRERSNVGRTAYQDRVKSILLKATSDAVAKALVEDLTRIPLGTNHDEITWLDVQEQAVRILAAKGKTLFVSSLQMYTQGATVQEARQDGYRVVVVPDRLLGRLPNLRDLNGAPILDIGGFVKVWNDSFHFDFVDPAELTPQEQEAWRLLPALTRLAGDHAKRVREVLISNSMRLDEVNYETEGVWEAPRIVVKRSVLDSPRHFARVVLHEFAHASSNANHGNLAFIAAIDDLAALAAVEALAGRDLPQMKDDKPARRK
;
A
#
# COMPACT_ATOMS: atom_id res chain seq x y z
N MET A 1 -9.34 54.24 42.76
CA MET A 1 -9.46 54.36 41.30
C MET A 1 -8.68 53.24 40.65
N ALA A 2 -9.26 52.36 39.79
CA ALA A 2 -8.55 51.37 39.05
C ALA A 2 -7.61 52.11 38.08
N ALA A 3 -6.32 51.71 38.06
CA ALA A 3 -5.34 52.29 37.13
C ALA A 3 -5.80 52.04 35.69
N LYS A 4 -5.74 53.07 34.83
CA LYS A 4 -6.04 52.89 33.40
C LYS A 4 -5.11 51.82 32.80
N PRO A 5 -5.62 50.91 31.95
CA PRO A 5 -4.79 49.89 31.30
C PRO A 5 -3.76 50.57 30.40
N ALA A 6 -2.53 50.03 30.36
CA ALA A 6 -1.51 50.42 29.39
C ALA A 6 -1.92 49.91 28.00
N LEU A 7 -1.77 50.75 26.99
CA LEU A 7 -2.12 50.44 25.61
C LEU A 7 -0.84 50.08 24.82
N PHE A 8 -0.85 48.92 24.21
CA PHE A 8 0.22 48.45 23.32
C PHE A 8 -0.31 48.30 21.90
N ASP A 9 0.23 49.09 20.96
CA ASP A 9 -0.13 49.00 19.54
C ASP A 9 0.36 47.71 18.93
N LEU A 10 -0.52 46.89 18.41
CA LEU A 10 -0.19 45.61 17.77
C LEU A 10 0.43 45.77 16.38
N ASN A 11 0.27 46.96 15.76
CA ASN A 11 0.72 47.26 14.38
C ASN A 11 0.20 46.24 13.34
N VAL A 12 -1.02 45.74 13.53
CA VAL A 12 -1.59 44.67 12.69
C VAL A 12 -2.99 45.13 12.24
N GLU A 13 -3.12 45.63 11.01
CA GLU A 13 -4.42 46.02 10.49
C GLU A 13 -4.94 45.21 9.34
N LYS A 14 -4.05 44.72 8.44
CA LYS A 14 -4.43 44.04 7.18
C LYS A 14 -3.59 42.80 6.84
N ILE A 15 -2.92 42.20 7.81
CA ILE A 15 -2.15 40.99 7.59
C ILE A 15 -3.12 39.81 7.64
N LEU A 16 -2.99 38.85 6.67
CA LEU A 16 -3.79 37.64 6.56
C LEU A 16 -5.30 37.86 6.47
N ASP A 17 -5.74 38.76 5.59
CA ASP A 17 -7.18 39.05 5.36
C ASP A 17 -7.99 37.78 4.99
N HIS A 18 -7.34 36.75 4.50
CA HIS A 18 -7.93 35.46 4.15
C HIS A 18 -8.17 34.54 5.35
N TRP A 19 -7.63 34.84 6.55
CA TRP A 19 -7.91 34.03 7.74
C TRP A 19 -9.33 34.24 8.23
N ASP A 20 -9.97 33.12 8.58
CA ASP A 20 -11.24 33.11 9.29
C ASP A 20 -11.05 32.72 10.76
N VAL A 21 -12.14 32.62 11.52
CA VAL A 21 -12.11 32.35 12.95
C VAL A 21 -11.43 31.02 13.30
N PRO A 22 -11.65 29.89 12.58
CA PRO A 22 -10.99 28.62 12.87
C PRO A 22 -9.45 28.67 12.81
N GLU A 23 -8.87 29.41 11.85
CA GLU A 23 -7.42 29.60 11.76
C GLU A 23 -6.86 30.38 12.95
N ALA A 24 -7.60 31.42 13.40
CA ALA A 24 -7.21 32.20 14.57
C ALA A 24 -7.27 31.37 15.86
N VAL A 25 -8.31 30.56 16.04
CA VAL A 25 -8.42 29.63 17.19
C VAL A 25 -7.35 28.55 17.13
N ARG A 26 -7.02 28.04 15.94
CA ARG A 26 -5.90 27.10 15.74
C ARG A 26 -4.58 27.62 16.30
N GLU A 27 -4.27 28.91 16.07
CA GLU A 27 -3.04 29.54 16.60
C GLU A 27 -3.04 29.63 18.14
N VAL A 28 -4.20 29.89 18.74
CA VAL A 28 -4.33 29.87 20.20
C VAL A 28 -4.11 28.48 20.76
N ILE A 29 -4.72 27.45 20.15
CA ILE A 29 -4.55 26.04 20.54
C ILE A 29 -3.10 25.62 20.35
N ALA A 30 -2.46 25.94 19.21
CA ALA A 30 -1.07 25.63 18.93
C ALA A 30 -0.12 26.23 19.97
N ASN A 31 -0.34 27.49 20.38
CA ASN A 31 0.46 28.14 21.41
C ASN A 31 0.31 27.46 22.78
N ALA A 32 -0.90 27.03 23.14
CA ALA A 32 -1.17 26.35 24.40
C ALA A 32 -0.48 24.94 24.40
N LEU A 33 -0.52 24.21 23.27
CA LEU A 33 0.17 22.94 23.10
C LEU A 33 1.71 23.07 23.14
N ASP A 34 2.24 24.13 22.52
CA ASP A 34 3.67 24.42 22.56
C ASP A 34 4.14 24.71 23.98
N GLU A 35 3.39 25.51 24.76
CA GLU A 35 3.73 25.82 26.14
C GLU A 35 3.67 24.56 27.02
N GLN A 36 2.66 23.70 26.83
CA GLN A 36 2.59 22.40 27.49
C GLN A 36 3.84 21.55 27.16
N ALA A 37 4.23 21.44 25.90
CA ALA A 37 5.36 20.65 25.45
C ALA A 37 6.73 21.20 25.98
N LEU A 38 6.86 22.52 26.05
CA LEU A 38 8.08 23.18 26.55
C LEU A 38 8.25 23.07 28.07
N THR A 39 7.14 23.02 28.81
CA THR A 39 7.16 23.08 30.28
C THR A 39 6.88 21.74 30.95
N GLY A 40 6.39 20.74 30.20
CA GLY A 40 6.00 19.44 30.75
C GLY A 40 4.79 19.51 31.69
N THR A 41 3.96 20.52 31.53
CA THR A 41 2.77 20.76 32.37
C THR A 41 1.59 19.89 31.97
N PRO A 42 0.50 19.82 32.79
CA PRO A 42 -0.71 19.08 32.45
C PRO A 42 -1.30 19.45 31.08
N GLU A 43 -2.14 18.60 30.55
CA GLU A 43 -2.81 18.81 29.27
C GLU A 43 -3.61 20.10 29.24
N ILE A 44 -3.65 20.73 28.07
CA ILE A 44 -4.45 21.93 27.83
C ILE A 44 -5.92 21.61 28.03
N GLU A 45 -6.66 22.59 28.54
CA GLU A 45 -8.12 22.53 28.70
C GLU A 45 -8.80 23.37 27.61
N ILE A 46 -9.71 22.75 26.83
CA ILE A 46 -10.58 23.45 25.89
C ILE A 46 -12.01 23.19 26.32
N ALA A 47 -12.66 24.19 26.95
CA ALA A 47 -13.99 24.06 27.54
C ALA A 47 -14.87 25.26 27.23
N LYS A 48 -16.18 25.02 27.03
CA LYS A 48 -17.20 26.07 26.94
C LYS A 48 -17.74 26.34 28.33
N ARG A 49 -17.67 27.61 28.76
CA ARG A 49 -18.18 28.07 30.03
C ARG A 49 -19.22 29.18 29.82
N LYS A 50 -19.79 29.75 30.92
CA LYS A 50 -20.81 30.77 30.83
C LYS A 50 -20.34 32.08 30.16
N ASP A 51 -19.04 32.39 30.28
CA ASP A 51 -18.39 33.61 29.74
C ASP A 51 -17.74 33.39 28.37
N GLY A 52 -17.82 32.14 27.78
CA GLY A 52 -17.32 31.87 26.45
C GLY A 52 -16.55 30.55 26.34
N TRP A 53 -15.83 30.39 25.25
CA TRP A 53 -14.88 29.28 25.07
C TRP A 53 -13.55 29.60 25.73
N HIS A 54 -13.03 28.68 26.51
CA HIS A 54 -11.73 28.74 27.15
C HIS A 54 -10.74 27.82 26.45
N VAL A 55 -9.54 28.34 26.12
CA VAL A 55 -8.37 27.59 25.76
C VAL A 55 -7.28 27.89 26.77
N ARG A 56 -6.95 26.93 27.63
CA ARG A 56 -6.09 27.16 28.79
C ARG A 56 -4.90 26.21 28.75
N ASP A 57 -3.69 26.75 28.91
CA ASP A 57 -2.50 26.04 29.30
C ASP A 57 -2.21 26.17 30.79
N PHE A 58 -1.32 25.38 31.31
CA PHE A 58 -0.88 25.37 32.71
C PHE A 58 0.62 25.69 32.85
N GLY A 59 1.20 26.31 31.82
CA GLY A 59 2.61 26.68 31.78
C GLY A 59 2.96 27.95 32.53
N ARG A 60 3.94 28.68 32.02
CA ARG A 60 4.54 29.87 32.65
C ARG A 60 3.66 31.12 32.62
N GLY A 61 2.69 31.14 31.71
CA GLY A 61 1.81 32.29 31.50
C GLY A 61 2.36 33.31 30.49
N LEU A 62 1.45 33.96 29.77
CA LEU A 62 1.75 34.94 28.74
C LEU A 62 2.08 36.30 29.36
N ARG A 63 3.18 36.90 28.92
CA ARG A 63 3.53 38.32 29.21
C ARG A 63 3.26 39.18 27.99
N TYR A 64 2.93 40.48 28.20
CA TYR A 64 2.68 41.37 27.06
C TYR A 64 3.88 41.50 26.12
N GLN A 65 5.12 41.35 26.64
CA GLN A 65 6.33 41.34 25.82
C GLN A 65 6.33 40.21 24.75
N HIS A 66 5.62 39.11 24.98
CA HIS A 66 5.46 38.07 23.98
C HIS A 66 4.63 38.55 22.77
N LEU A 67 3.81 39.59 22.93
CA LEU A 67 3.10 40.23 21.82
C LEU A 67 4.03 41.12 20.97
N THR A 68 5.19 41.51 21.48
CA THR A 68 6.16 42.35 20.74
C THR A 68 7.12 41.57 19.90
N GLN A 69 7.31 40.27 20.18
CA GLN A 69 8.29 39.43 19.54
C GLN A 69 7.75 38.85 18.21
N ASN A 70 8.58 38.92 17.15
CA ASN A 70 8.29 38.29 15.88
C ASN A 70 8.78 36.84 15.83
N GLU A 71 9.73 36.48 16.70
CA GLU A 71 10.26 35.14 16.85
C GLU A 71 10.46 34.79 18.32
N ASN A 72 10.23 33.51 18.70
CA ASN A 72 10.58 33.00 20.02
C ASN A 72 11.85 32.16 19.91
N PRO A 73 12.99 32.62 20.47
CA PRO A 73 14.27 31.90 20.41
C PRO A 73 14.23 30.51 21.07
N GLU A 74 13.39 30.31 22.09
CA GLU A 74 13.23 29.04 22.76
C GLU A 74 12.54 28.01 21.84
N LYS A 75 11.44 28.42 21.19
CA LYS A 75 10.73 27.60 20.21
C LYS A 75 11.63 27.22 19.03
N ARG A 76 12.53 28.10 18.61
CA ARG A 76 13.55 27.77 17.57
C ARG A 76 14.52 26.67 18.01
N ARG A 77 15.00 26.73 19.26
CA ARG A 77 15.95 25.72 19.80
C ARG A 77 15.27 24.37 20.04
N ARG A 78 13.99 24.38 20.39
CA ARG A 78 13.17 23.18 20.64
C ARG A 78 12.20 22.88 19.49
N ALA A 79 12.63 23.16 18.26
CA ALA A 79 11.83 22.93 17.05
C ALA A 79 11.44 21.45 16.83
N ASP A 80 12.07 20.53 17.54
CA ASP A 80 11.74 19.09 17.60
C ASP A 80 10.43 18.80 18.33
N VAL A 81 10.07 19.58 19.36
CA VAL A 81 8.91 19.32 20.22
C VAL A 81 7.75 20.30 20.04
N VAL A 82 7.99 21.47 19.42
CA VAL A 82 6.96 22.50 19.25
C VAL A 82 6.34 22.46 17.86
N VAL A 83 5.08 22.84 17.79
CA VAL A 83 4.28 22.95 16.58
C VAL A 83 4.43 24.32 15.92
N GLY A 84 4.39 25.39 16.73
CA GLY A 84 4.48 26.79 16.27
C GLY A 84 5.88 27.35 16.41
N LYS A 85 6.48 27.81 15.30
CA LYS A 85 7.85 28.37 15.32
C LYS A 85 7.91 29.88 15.51
N PHE A 86 6.81 30.61 15.23
CA PHE A 86 6.81 32.07 15.10
C PHE A 86 5.83 32.74 16.05
N GLY A 87 6.26 33.85 16.65
CA GLY A 87 5.43 34.72 17.50
C GLY A 87 4.41 35.58 16.75
N VAL A 88 4.42 35.59 15.43
CA VAL A 88 3.54 36.40 14.57
C VAL A 88 2.11 35.85 14.57
N GLY A 89 1.91 34.53 14.60
CA GLY A 89 0.60 33.90 14.51
C GLY A 89 -0.40 34.35 15.58
N LEU A 90 0.07 34.64 16.80
CA LEU A 90 -0.83 35.15 17.85
C LEU A 90 -1.35 36.55 17.53
N LYS A 91 -0.52 37.47 17.01
CA LYS A 91 -0.97 38.81 16.62
C LYS A 91 -2.00 38.75 15.50
N ASP A 92 -1.73 37.89 14.48
CA ASP A 92 -2.65 37.70 13.37
C ASP A 92 -3.99 37.09 13.82
N ALA A 93 -3.92 36.14 14.78
CA ALA A 93 -5.13 35.62 15.43
C ALA A 93 -5.93 36.70 16.15
N LEU A 94 -5.26 37.54 16.94
CA LEU A 94 -5.93 38.69 17.66
C LEU A 94 -6.57 39.68 16.70
N ALA A 95 -5.89 40.00 15.59
CA ALA A 95 -6.44 40.88 14.56
C ALA A 95 -7.64 40.22 13.85
N THR A 96 -7.58 38.93 13.57
CA THR A 96 -8.68 38.16 12.95
C THR A 96 -9.89 38.11 13.89
N PHE A 97 -9.70 37.80 15.16
CA PHE A 97 -10.79 37.83 16.16
C PHE A 97 -11.47 39.19 16.18
N HIS A 98 -10.70 40.26 16.23
CA HIS A 98 -11.26 41.62 16.23
C HIS A 98 -12.08 41.90 14.96
N ARG A 99 -11.56 41.57 13.77
CA ARG A 99 -12.27 41.73 12.47
C ARG A 99 -13.56 40.93 12.41
N ARG A 100 -13.59 39.75 12.99
CA ARG A 100 -14.71 38.79 12.97
C ARG A 100 -15.68 38.97 14.15
N GLY A 101 -15.46 39.96 15.04
CA GLY A 101 -16.34 40.25 16.16
C GLY A 101 -16.24 39.23 17.31
N VAL A 102 -15.17 38.44 17.38
CA VAL A 102 -14.89 37.57 18.51
C VAL A 102 -14.20 38.39 19.60
N GLY A 103 -14.80 38.45 20.78
CA GLY A 103 -14.18 39.13 21.92
C GLY A 103 -13.08 38.24 22.54
N VAL A 104 -11.96 38.87 22.91
CA VAL A 104 -10.80 38.19 23.48
C VAL A 104 -10.46 38.76 24.84
N ASN A 105 -10.34 37.88 25.84
CA ASN A 105 -9.78 38.21 27.15
C ASN A 105 -8.70 37.17 27.49
N ILE A 106 -7.45 37.61 27.54
CA ILE A 106 -6.31 36.75 27.90
C ILE A 106 -5.99 36.96 29.36
N ARG A 107 -6.13 35.91 30.15
CA ARG A 107 -5.88 35.94 31.60
C ARG A 107 -4.59 35.19 31.90
N SER A 108 -3.60 35.85 32.48
CA SER A 108 -2.34 35.26 32.89
C SER A 108 -1.92 35.73 34.30
N PRO A 109 -0.90 35.09 34.95
CA PRO A 109 -0.42 35.59 36.24
C PRO A 109 0.21 36.99 36.18
N PHE A 110 0.52 37.47 34.98
CA PHE A 110 1.21 38.74 34.77
C PHE A 110 0.29 39.90 34.35
N ALA A 111 -0.79 39.60 33.67
CA ALA A 111 -1.74 40.60 33.16
C ALA A 111 -3.04 39.96 32.68
N ASP A 112 -4.11 40.78 32.72
CA ASP A 112 -5.31 40.54 31.93
C ASP A 112 -5.24 41.46 30.70
N ILE A 113 -5.42 40.88 29.49
CA ILE A 113 -5.22 41.58 28.22
C ILE A 113 -6.50 41.47 27.40
N THR A 114 -7.03 42.61 26.97
CA THR A 114 -8.19 42.72 26.07
C THR A 114 -7.83 43.49 24.81
N LEU A 115 -8.68 43.45 23.79
CA LEU A 115 -8.46 44.18 22.55
C LEU A 115 -9.33 45.41 22.48
N GLN A 116 -8.76 46.54 22.04
CA GLN A 116 -9.52 47.77 21.79
C GLN A 116 -8.89 48.62 20.67
N ARG A 117 -9.66 49.43 20.01
CA ARG A 117 -9.14 50.43 19.07
C ARG A 117 -8.75 51.69 19.81
N ALA A 118 -7.61 52.26 19.48
CA ALA A 118 -7.12 53.51 20.04
C ALA A 118 -6.29 54.26 18.99
N ALA A 119 -6.10 55.55 19.20
CA ALA A 119 -5.23 56.38 18.37
C ALA A 119 -3.79 55.87 18.43
N LYS A 120 -3.13 55.81 17.30
CA LYS A 120 -1.71 55.44 17.21
C LYS A 120 -0.86 56.50 17.90
N SER A 121 0.16 56.10 18.63
CA SER A 121 1.12 57.01 19.27
C SER A 121 1.68 58.00 18.25
N ASN A 122 1.58 59.30 18.53
CA ASN A 122 1.99 60.43 17.69
C ASN A 122 1.16 60.65 16.39
N PHE A 123 0.08 59.90 16.15
CA PHE A 123 -0.81 60.04 14.99
C PHE A 123 -2.28 59.93 15.48
N ALA A 124 -2.84 61.04 16.00
CA ALA A 124 -4.17 61.04 16.62
C ALA A 124 -5.31 60.74 15.63
N ASP A 125 -5.09 60.96 14.34
CA ASP A 125 -5.99 60.70 13.21
C ASP A 125 -5.96 59.26 12.74
N VAL A 126 -4.93 58.45 13.13
CA VAL A 126 -4.79 57.05 12.78
C VAL A 126 -5.21 56.16 13.95
N THR A 127 -6.26 55.36 13.76
CA THR A 127 -6.74 54.43 14.77
C THR A 127 -6.26 53.02 14.46
N THR A 128 -5.56 52.38 15.40
CA THR A 128 -4.99 51.01 15.26
C THR A 128 -5.54 50.08 16.34
N LEU A 129 -5.31 48.75 16.16
CA LEU A 129 -5.67 47.76 17.16
C LEU A 129 -4.62 47.71 18.27
N HIS A 130 -5.06 47.87 19.50
CA HIS A 130 -4.21 47.84 20.68
C HIS A 130 -4.58 46.69 21.60
N ALA A 131 -3.56 46.10 22.24
CA ALA A 131 -3.74 45.30 23.44
C ALA A 131 -3.83 46.21 24.68
N ALA A 132 -4.94 46.19 25.36
CA ALA A 132 -5.13 46.88 26.62
C ALA A 132 -4.69 45.97 27.77
N VAL A 133 -3.57 46.29 28.38
CA VAL A 133 -2.90 45.50 29.43
C VAL A 133 -3.29 46.03 30.80
N ALA A 134 -4.06 45.26 31.54
CA ALA A 134 -4.47 45.53 32.92
C ALA A 134 -3.70 44.66 33.92
N ARG A 135 -3.82 45.02 35.23
CA ARG A 135 -3.30 44.15 36.29
C ARG A 135 -4.04 42.82 36.27
N PRO A 136 -3.35 41.71 36.59
CA PRO A 136 -3.97 40.40 36.58
C PRO A 136 -5.09 40.33 37.63
N SER A 137 -6.23 39.77 37.25
CA SER A 137 -7.34 39.50 38.18
C SER A 137 -6.98 38.41 39.19
N ASP A 138 -6.08 37.49 38.81
CA ASP A 138 -5.58 36.41 39.65
C ASP A 138 -4.07 36.24 39.43
N PRO A 139 -3.22 36.88 40.26
CA PRO A 139 -1.75 36.75 40.20
C PRO A 139 -1.22 35.35 40.55
N LYS A 140 -2.02 34.47 41.16
CA LYS A 140 -1.68 33.12 41.53
C LYS A 140 -2.04 32.09 40.46
N ARG A 141 -2.67 32.52 39.37
CA ARG A 141 -3.02 31.67 38.25
C ARG A 141 -1.77 30.99 37.67
N THR A 142 -1.86 29.70 37.29
CA THR A 142 -0.86 29.01 36.49
C THR A 142 -1.30 29.04 35.05
N GLY A 143 -0.33 29.29 34.13
CA GLY A 143 -0.56 29.28 32.68
C GLY A 143 -1.34 30.49 32.15
N THR A 144 -1.84 30.33 30.95
CA THR A 144 -2.63 31.32 30.21
C THR A 144 -4.00 30.76 29.91
N ASP A 145 -5.04 31.59 30.09
CA ASP A 145 -6.43 31.26 29.76
C ASP A 145 -6.96 32.27 28.74
N PHE A 146 -7.15 31.82 27.48
CA PHE A 146 -7.80 32.59 26.43
C PHE A 146 -9.31 32.40 26.54
N VAL A 147 -10.05 33.46 26.91
CA VAL A 147 -11.50 33.46 26.93
C VAL A 147 -12.01 34.13 25.66
N LEU A 148 -12.68 33.36 24.81
CA LEU A 148 -13.19 33.77 23.51
C LEU A 148 -14.71 33.89 23.58
N THR A 149 -15.22 35.12 23.56
CA THR A 149 -16.66 35.40 23.60
C THR A 149 -17.20 35.52 22.17
N HIS A 150 -18.49 35.22 21.97
CA HIS A 150 -19.15 35.22 20.65
C HIS A 150 -18.54 34.24 19.63
N LEU A 151 -17.74 33.26 20.10
CA LEU A 151 -17.21 32.18 19.27
C LEU A 151 -18.28 31.11 19.06
N ARG A 152 -18.56 30.74 17.79
CA ARG A 152 -19.49 29.67 17.45
C ARG A 152 -18.87 28.30 17.75
N ASP A 153 -19.72 27.35 18.15
CA ASP A 153 -19.27 25.96 18.40
C ASP A 153 -18.68 25.31 17.15
N ALA A 154 -19.24 25.64 15.99
CA ALA A 154 -18.71 25.16 14.71
C ALA A 154 -17.28 25.65 14.43
N ASP A 155 -16.95 26.89 14.77
CA ASP A 155 -15.61 27.46 14.58
C ASP A 155 -14.59 26.78 15.51
N MET A 156 -14.98 26.50 16.77
CA MET A 156 -14.12 25.72 17.68
C MET A 156 -13.93 24.29 17.21
N ALA A 157 -14.98 23.64 16.72
CA ALA A 157 -14.88 22.27 16.16
C ALA A 157 -13.95 22.24 14.94
N ALA A 158 -14.12 23.19 14.01
CA ALA A 158 -13.24 23.31 12.84
C ALA A 158 -11.78 23.60 13.23
N ALA A 159 -11.55 24.39 14.28
CA ALA A 159 -10.20 24.65 14.79
C ALA A 159 -9.56 23.42 15.43
N LYS A 160 -10.33 22.62 16.16
CA LYS A 160 -9.85 21.34 16.72
C LYS A 160 -9.49 20.34 15.62
N ASP A 161 -10.20 20.32 14.51
CA ASP A 161 -9.95 19.45 13.37
C ASP A 161 -8.59 19.70 12.68
N TYR A 162 -7.93 20.81 12.95
CA TYR A 162 -6.55 21.02 12.55
C TYR A 162 -5.54 20.15 13.33
N PHE A 163 -5.94 19.54 14.43
CA PHE A 163 -5.02 18.78 15.29
C PHE A 163 -5.38 17.31 15.34
N LEU A 164 -4.44 16.45 14.98
CA LEU A 164 -4.60 14.99 14.97
C LEU A 164 -5.16 14.46 16.30
N ARG A 165 -4.69 14.99 17.42
CA ARG A 165 -5.15 14.58 18.76
C ARG A 165 -6.64 14.79 19.04
N PHE A 166 -7.32 15.67 18.27
CA PHE A 166 -8.75 15.94 18.40
C PHE A 166 -9.56 15.44 17.20
N ALA A 167 -8.91 15.08 16.09
CA ALA A 167 -9.55 14.71 14.83
C ALA A 167 -10.11 13.27 14.83
N GLY A 168 -9.64 12.41 15.74
CA GLY A 168 -10.11 11.04 15.85
C GLY A 168 -9.62 10.12 14.73
N ASP A 169 -8.57 10.51 13.99
CA ASP A 169 -8.00 9.67 12.92
C ASP A 169 -7.35 8.40 13.51
N GLU A 170 -7.67 7.24 12.94
CA GLU A 170 -7.12 5.94 13.32
C GLU A 170 -5.70 5.78 12.79
N VAL A 171 -4.75 5.45 13.67
CA VAL A 171 -3.37 5.12 13.30
C VAL A 171 -3.31 3.68 12.82
N LEU A 172 -2.92 3.46 11.56
CA LEU A 172 -2.69 2.13 10.98
C LEU A 172 -1.29 1.62 11.26
N GLU A 173 -0.29 2.50 11.20
CA GLU A 173 1.11 2.17 11.45
C GLU A 173 1.92 3.42 11.77
N THR A 174 2.92 3.27 12.64
CA THR A 174 3.91 4.32 12.94
C THR A 174 5.30 3.87 12.51
N THR A 175 6.03 4.75 11.84
CA THR A 175 7.40 4.56 11.35
C THR A 175 8.33 5.64 11.92
N ASP A 176 9.64 5.52 11.66
CA ASP A 176 10.65 6.54 12.06
C ASP A 176 10.39 7.93 11.46
N PHE A 177 9.65 8.01 10.37
CA PHE A 177 9.39 9.27 9.65
C PHE A 177 8.03 9.88 9.95
N GLY A 178 7.11 9.08 10.51
CA GLY A 178 5.74 9.48 10.79
C GLY A 178 4.76 8.32 10.76
N SER A 179 3.48 8.63 10.84
CA SER A 179 2.39 7.65 10.91
C SER A 179 1.54 7.64 9.65
N ILE A 180 1.04 6.45 9.29
CA ILE A 180 0.01 6.23 8.30
C ILE A 180 -1.32 6.14 9.04
N LEU A 181 -2.29 6.93 8.62
CA LEU A 181 -3.59 7.04 9.24
C LEU A 181 -4.67 6.58 8.25
N ARG A 182 -5.75 6.03 8.76
CA ARG A 182 -6.92 5.68 7.93
C ARG A 182 -7.57 6.96 7.40
N ARG A 183 -7.75 7.05 6.09
CA ARG A 183 -8.57 8.10 5.50
C ARG A 183 -10.04 7.87 5.81
N HIS A 184 -10.77 8.93 6.14
CA HIS A 184 -12.23 8.87 6.24
C HIS A 184 -12.86 8.72 4.85
N GLU A 185 -13.87 7.86 4.71
CA GLU A 185 -14.45 7.45 3.40
C GLU A 185 -14.95 8.65 2.58
N ASP A 186 -15.62 9.59 3.22
CA ASP A 186 -16.27 10.75 2.55
C ASP A 186 -15.47 12.06 2.68
N ALA A 187 -14.19 11.99 3.02
CA ALA A 187 -13.35 13.17 3.21
C ALA A 187 -12.02 13.05 2.47
N PRO A 188 -11.38 14.17 2.08
CA PRO A 188 -10.03 14.14 1.58
C PRO A 188 -9.07 13.60 2.63
N ALA A 189 -7.99 12.96 2.16
CA ALA A 189 -6.88 12.56 3.03
C ALA A 189 -6.25 13.79 3.69
N ARG A 190 -5.82 13.66 4.93
CA ARG A 190 -5.24 14.74 5.73
C ARG A 190 -3.74 14.55 5.86
N VAL A 191 -2.99 15.60 5.64
CA VAL A 191 -1.54 15.61 5.87
C VAL A 191 -1.25 16.48 7.07
N TYR A 192 -0.75 15.84 8.12
CA TYR A 192 -0.33 16.49 9.35
C TYR A 192 1.20 16.60 9.39
N VAL A 193 1.70 17.59 10.06
CA VAL A 193 3.11 17.71 10.45
C VAL A 193 3.14 17.92 11.96
N LYS A 194 3.72 16.94 12.67
CA LYS A 194 3.74 16.92 14.14
C LYS A 194 2.35 17.13 14.76
N GLY A 195 1.38 16.40 14.20
CA GLY A 195 -0.01 16.44 14.67
C GLY A 195 -0.81 17.66 14.27
N VAL A 196 -0.29 18.58 13.41
CA VAL A 196 -1.03 19.72 12.89
C VAL A 196 -1.25 19.60 11.39
N ARG A 197 -2.50 19.66 10.95
CA ARG A 197 -2.90 19.57 9.56
C ARG A 197 -2.36 20.75 8.76
N VAL A 198 -1.60 20.45 7.73
CA VAL A 198 -0.96 21.41 6.83
C VAL A 198 -1.54 21.37 5.42
N ALA A 199 -2.16 20.26 5.04
CA ALA A 199 -2.80 20.07 3.73
C ALA A 199 -3.90 19.02 3.78
N THR A 200 -4.73 19.01 2.73
CA THR A 200 -5.66 17.92 2.39
C THR A 200 -5.42 17.47 0.96
N GLU A 201 -5.61 16.16 0.69
CA GLU A 201 -5.34 15.53 -0.59
C GLU A 201 -6.49 14.63 -1.01
N ASP A 202 -7.15 14.96 -2.11
CA ASP A 202 -8.26 14.17 -2.63
C ASP A 202 -7.80 12.85 -3.24
N ALA A 203 -6.58 12.83 -3.77
CA ALA A 203 -6.03 11.70 -4.51
C ALA A 203 -5.15 10.76 -3.66
N PHE A 204 -5.03 10.96 -2.35
CA PHE A 204 -4.30 10.06 -1.47
C PHE A 204 -5.19 8.97 -0.89
N LEU A 205 -4.64 7.76 -0.79
CA LEU A 205 -5.28 6.58 -0.18
C LEU A 205 -5.33 6.68 1.35
N PHE A 206 -4.28 7.24 1.95
CA PHE A 206 -4.14 7.39 3.40
C PHE A 206 -4.00 8.83 3.82
N SER A 207 -4.32 9.10 5.07
CA SER A 207 -3.87 10.31 5.77
C SER A 207 -2.50 10.06 6.42
N TYR A 208 -1.75 11.12 6.71
CA TYR A 208 -0.37 11.01 7.21
C TYR A 208 -0.10 12.00 8.33
N ASP A 209 0.68 11.59 9.34
CA ASP A 209 1.34 12.52 10.26
C ASP A 209 2.86 12.43 10.11
N ILE A 210 3.47 13.47 9.60
CA ILE A 210 4.92 13.59 9.38
C ILE A 210 5.58 14.08 10.65
N THR A 211 6.32 13.23 11.34
CA THR A 211 7.03 13.60 12.57
C THR A 211 8.47 14.05 12.30
N SER A 212 9.11 13.50 11.25
CA SER A 212 10.47 13.84 10.82
C SER A 212 10.45 14.77 9.60
N THR A 213 10.73 16.05 9.79
CA THR A 213 10.64 17.07 8.73
C THR A 213 11.93 17.24 7.94
N THR A 214 11.82 17.47 6.62
CA THR A 214 12.95 17.86 5.75
C THR A 214 13.17 19.38 5.78
N ALA A 215 14.36 19.85 5.35
CA ALA A 215 14.62 21.28 5.20
C ALA A 215 13.64 21.97 4.23
N GLN A 216 13.24 21.28 3.15
CA GLN A 216 12.24 21.76 2.19
C GLN A 216 10.87 21.93 2.84
N LEU A 217 10.40 20.91 3.59
CA LEU A 217 9.15 20.98 4.32
C LEU A 217 9.17 22.09 5.36
N GLN A 218 10.28 22.22 6.11
CA GLN A 218 10.43 23.32 7.08
C GLN A 218 10.37 24.69 6.42
N LYS A 219 10.97 24.86 5.24
CA LYS A 219 10.92 26.13 4.49
C LYS A 219 9.50 26.44 3.99
N ALA A 220 8.76 25.43 3.55
CA ALA A 220 7.36 25.58 3.13
C ALA A 220 6.47 25.97 4.30
N LEU A 221 6.60 25.30 5.45
CA LEU A 221 5.88 25.63 6.69
C LEU A 221 6.15 27.05 7.22
N ASN A 222 7.32 27.61 6.92
CA ASN A 222 7.66 28.99 7.30
C ASN A 222 6.92 30.04 6.49
N ARG A 223 6.45 29.68 5.28
CA ARG A 223 5.69 30.58 4.39
C ARG A 223 4.19 30.48 4.61
N GLU A 224 3.70 29.26 4.70
CA GLU A 224 2.28 28.98 4.82
C GLU A 224 2.05 27.89 5.85
N ARG A 225 1.19 28.15 6.83
CA ARG A 225 0.86 27.18 7.90
C ARG A 225 -0.32 26.29 7.55
N SER A 226 -1.04 26.63 6.50
CA SER A 226 -2.13 25.88 5.90
C SER A 226 -1.95 25.93 4.38
N ASN A 227 -2.34 24.86 3.68
CA ASN A 227 -2.15 24.70 2.23
C ASN A 227 -0.67 24.63 1.80
N VAL A 228 0.14 23.90 2.54
CA VAL A 228 1.51 23.59 2.15
C VAL A 228 1.47 22.78 0.85
N GLY A 229 2.18 23.27 -0.18
CA GLY A 229 2.20 22.62 -1.48
C GLY A 229 2.75 21.18 -1.42
N ARG A 230 2.13 20.28 -2.15
CA ARG A 230 2.39 18.83 -2.18
C ARG A 230 3.87 18.46 -2.35
N THR A 231 4.59 19.18 -3.20
CA THR A 231 6.01 18.95 -3.45
C THR A 231 6.89 19.07 -2.20
N ALA A 232 6.42 19.75 -1.16
CA ALA A 232 7.16 19.93 0.08
C ALA A 232 7.15 18.68 0.97
N TYR A 233 6.10 17.85 0.92
CA TYR A 233 5.93 16.69 1.80
C TYR A 233 5.86 15.35 1.08
N GLN A 234 5.67 15.30 -0.24
CA GLN A 234 5.51 14.07 -1.00
C GLN A 234 6.63 13.05 -0.76
N ASP A 235 7.88 13.50 -0.77
CA ASP A 235 9.03 12.61 -0.53
C ASP A 235 9.01 12.02 0.89
N ARG A 236 8.48 12.76 1.86
CA ARG A 236 8.36 12.28 3.23
C ARG A 236 7.21 11.27 3.36
N VAL A 237 6.07 11.52 2.73
CA VAL A 237 4.95 10.56 2.62
C VAL A 237 5.45 9.24 2.01
N LYS A 238 6.17 9.33 0.90
CA LYS A 238 6.80 8.17 0.27
C LYS A 238 7.76 7.44 1.21
N SER A 239 8.60 8.17 1.95
CA SER A 239 9.53 7.58 2.92
C SER A 239 8.80 6.83 4.05
N ILE A 240 7.64 7.34 4.50
CA ILE A 240 6.78 6.67 5.49
C ILE A 240 6.27 5.34 4.92
N LEU A 241 5.72 5.34 3.71
CA LEU A 241 5.21 4.13 3.05
C LEU A 241 6.29 3.08 2.81
N LEU A 242 7.50 3.50 2.43
CA LEU A 242 8.64 2.58 2.21
C LEU A 242 9.17 1.94 3.50
N LYS A 243 8.81 2.48 4.67
CA LYS A 243 9.11 1.89 5.98
C LYS A 243 7.95 1.08 6.56
N ALA A 244 6.80 1.10 5.91
CA ALA A 244 5.64 0.35 6.37
C ALA A 244 5.91 -1.16 6.31
N THR A 245 5.36 -1.86 7.30
CA THR A 245 5.42 -3.32 7.45
C THR A 245 4.05 -3.94 7.77
N SER A 246 3.04 -3.10 7.99
CA SER A 246 1.68 -3.51 8.36
C SER A 246 0.96 -4.21 7.22
N ASP A 247 0.33 -5.33 7.53
CA ASP A 247 -0.54 -6.06 6.59
C ASP A 247 -1.75 -5.22 6.13
N ALA A 248 -2.29 -4.40 7.04
CA ALA A 248 -3.42 -3.52 6.72
C ALA A 248 -3.05 -2.48 5.64
N VAL A 249 -1.86 -1.86 5.77
CA VAL A 249 -1.34 -0.90 4.78
C VAL A 249 -1.07 -1.61 3.45
N ALA A 250 -0.42 -2.76 3.47
CA ALA A 250 -0.09 -3.52 2.27
C ALA A 250 -1.34 -4.00 1.53
N LYS A 251 -2.36 -4.50 2.25
CA LYS A 251 -3.63 -4.91 1.65
C LYS A 251 -4.34 -3.75 0.96
N ALA A 252 -4.42 -2.59 1.61
CA ALA A 252 -5.05 -1.41 1.01
C ALA A 252 -4.30 -0.95 -0.26
N LEU A 253 -2.96 -0.94 -0.25
CA LEU A 253 -2.15 -0.61 -1.43
C LEU A 253 -2.36 -1.61 -2.57
N VAL A 254 -2.41 -2.92 -2.27
CA VAL A 254 -2.62 -3.95 -3.31
C VAL A 254 -4.05 -3.93 -3.84
N GLU A 255 -5.02 -3.63 -2.99
CA GLU A 255 -6.41 -3.44 -3.43
C GLU A 255 -6.51 -2.26 -4.40
N ASP A 256 -5.78 -1.18 -4.12
CA ASP A 256 -5.69 -0.02 -5.00
C ASP A 256 -4.94 -0.31 -6.31
N LEU A 257 -3.96 -1.24 -6.34
CA LEU A 257 -3.31 -1.72 -7.56
C LEU A 257 -4.32 -2.27 -8.58
N THR A 258 -5.37 -2.94 -8.11
CA THR A 258 -6.42 -3.50 -8.99
C THR A 258 -7.27 -2.44 -9.67
N ARG A 259 -7.21 -1.19 -9.18
CA ARG A 259 -7.95 -0.04 -9.72
C ARG A 259 -7.19 0.71 -10.82
N ILE A 260 -5.89 0.43 -11.01
CA ILE A 260 -5.07 1.08 -12.03
C ILE A 260 -5.70 0.97 -13.44
N PRO A 261 -6.17 -0.21 -13.90
CA PRO A 261 -6.80 -0.33 -15.21
C PRO A 261 -8.09 0.47 -15.36
N LEU A 262 -8.75 0.80 -14.24
CA LEU A 262 -10.00 1.58 -14.21
C LEU A 262 -9.76 3.08 -14.11
N GLY A 263 -8.50 3.52 -13.88
CA GLY A 263 -8.16 4.92 -13.66
C GLY A 263 -8.72 5.52 -12.37
N THR A 264 -9.09 4.69 -11.40
CA THR A 264 -9.68 5.11 -10.11
C THR A 264 -8.75 4.84 -8.92
N ASN A 265 -7.48 4.57 -9.19
CA ASN A 265 -6.44 4.37 -8.18
C ASN A 265 -6.00 5.70 -7.55
N HIS A 266 -5.42 5.61 -6.36
CA HIS A 266 -4.83 6.74 -5.66
C HIS A 266 -3.36 6.96 -6.09
N ASP A 267 -2.81 8.10 -5.69
CA ASP A 267 -1.50 8.53 -6.15
C ASP A 267 -0.33 7.71 -5.58
N GLU A 268 -0.45 7.24 -4.34
CA GLU A 268 0.60 6.45 -3.68
C GLU A 268 0.95 5.19 -4.47
N ILE A 269 -0.05 4.58 -5.11
CA ILE A 269 0.17 3.36 -5.88
C ILE A 269 0.77 3.63 -7.25
N THR A 270 0.88 4.87 -7.68
CA THR A 270 1.62 5.21 -8.91
C THR A 270 3.13 5.12 -8.72
N TRP A 271 3.61 5.16 -7.47
CA TRP A 271 5.04 5.05 -7.15
C TRP A 271 5.48 3.59 -7.13
N LEU A 272 6.33 3.22 -8.08
CA LEU A 272 6.75 1.83 -8.29
C LEU A 272 7.41 1.20 -7.05
N ASP A 273 8.21 1.94 -6.32
CA ASP A 273 8.85 1.49 -5.08
C ASP A 273 7.84 1.27 -3.93
N VAL A 274 6.73 2.01 -3.90
CA VAL A 274 5.61 1.74 -2.97
C VAL A 274 4.88 0.45 -3.37
N GLN A 275 4.68 0.20 -4.67
CA GLN A 275 4.14 -1.08 -5.16
C GLN A 275 5.04 -2.25 -4.74
N GLU A 276 6.37 -2.12 -4.93
CA GLU A 276 7.34 -3.12 -4.51
C GLU A 276 7.30 -3.38 -3.00
N GLN A 277 7.19 -2.32 -2.19
CA GLN A 277 7.09 -2.46 -0.73
C GLN A 277 5.80 -3.19 -0.32
N ALA A 278 4.66 -2.88 -0.93
CA ALA A 278 3.40 -3.57 -0.66
C ALA A 278 3.51 -5.08 -0.95
N VAL A 279 4.09 -5.45 -2.08
CA VAL A 279 4.34 -6.85 -2.46
C VAL A 279 5.27 -7.55 -1.48
N ARG A 280 6.36 -6.89 -1.05
CA ARG A 280 7.31 -7.44 -0.06
C ARG A 280 6.65 -7.73 1.29
N ILE A 281 5.78 -6.85 1.75
CA ILE A 281 5.03 -7.03 3.00
C ILE A 281 4.09 -8.24 2.88
N LEU A 282 3.31 -8.31 1.80
CA LEU A 282 2.34 -9.41 1.61
C LEU A 282 3.04 -10.76 1.47
N ALA A 283 4.14 -10.82 0.74
CA ALA A 283 4.93 -12.05 0.61
C ALA A 283 5.48 -12.53 1.96
N ALA A 284 5.93 -11.62 2.82
CA ALA A 284 6.46 -11.95 4.14
C ALA A 284 5.40 -12.44 5.15
N LYS A 285 4.12 -12.12 4.92
CA LYS A 285 3.03 -12.44 5.85
C LYS A 285 2.36 -13.79 5.60
N GLY A 286 2.63 -14.44 4.46
CA GLY A 286 2.06 -15.75 4.14
C GLY A 286 2.30 -16.20 2.72
N LYS A 287 1.84 -17.41 2.40
CA LYS A 287 1.90 -17.96 1.05
C LYS A 287 1.16 -17.05 0.06
N THR A 288 1.90 -16.28 -0.72
CA THR A 288 1.33 -15.34 -1.71
C THR A 288 1.96 -15.60 -3.08
N LEU A 289 1.09 -15.75 -4.09
CA LEU A 289 1.45 -15.88 -5.49
C LEU A 289 1.03 -14.61 -6.23
N PHE A 290 1.96 -13.96 -6.89
CA PHE A 290 1.69 -12.77 -7.69
C PHE A 290 1.61 -13.14 -9.17
N VAL A 291 0.56 -12.64 -9.84
CA VAL A 291 0.25 -12.96 -11.25
C VAL A 291 -0.19 -11.70 -11.98
N SER A 292 -0.09 -11.68 -13.32
CA SER A 292 -0.73 -10.66 -14.13
C SER A 292 -2.18 -11.04 -14.47
N SER A 293 -2.95 -10.06 -14.95
CA SER A 293 -4.30 -10.31 -15.46
C SER A 293 -4.29 -11.30 -16.63
N LEU A 294 -3.26 -11.25 -17.49
CA LEU A 294 -3.10 -12.18 -18.59
C LEU A 294 -2.83 -13.59 -18.10
N GLN A 295 -1.93 -13.76 -17.12
CA GLN A 295 -1.62 -15.06 -16.51
C GLN A 295 -2.82 -15.66 -15.79
N MET A 296 -3.64 -14.85 -15.12
CA MET A 296 -4.91 -15.32 -14.55
C MET A 296 -5.82 -15.99 -15.57
N TYR A 297 -5.83 -15.47 -16.80
CA TYR A 297 -6.64 -16.02 -17.88
C TYR A 297 -5.96 -17.23 -18.57
N THR A 298 -4.68 -17.10 -18.92
CA THR A 298 -3.96 -18.11 -19.72
C THR A 298 -3.44 -19.29 -18.91
N GLN A 299 -3.22 -19.12 -17.61
CA GLN A 299 -2.65 -20.14 -16.72
C GLN A 299 -3.58 -20.44 -15.52
N GLY A 300 -4.88 -20.41 -15.78
CA GLY A 300 -5.91 -20.59 -14.76
C GLY A 300 -5.82 -21.92 -14.00
N ALA A 301 -5.37 -22.99 -14.63
CA ALA A 301 -5.14 -24.30 -13.99
C ALA A 301 -4.06 -24.19 -12.89
N THR A 302 -2.88 -23.65 -13.22
CA THR A 302 -1.78 -23.44 -12.26
C THR A 302 -2.19 -22.51 -11.11
N VAL A 303 -2.96 -21.47 -11.42
CA VAL A 303 -3.50 -20.57 -10.40
C VAL A 303 -4.47 -21.30 -9.46
N GLN A 304 -5.26 -22.22 -9.98
CA GLN A 304 -6.17 -23.04 -9.18
C GLN A 304 -5.42 -24.00 -8.26
N GLU A 305 -4.36 -24.66 -8.77
CA GLU A 305 -3.46 -25.50 -7.97
C GLU A 305 -2.83 -24.68 -6.81
N ALA A 306 -2.32 -23.50 -7.12
CA ALA A 306 -1.76 -22.63 -6.09
C ALA A 306 -2.79 -22.28 -4.99
N ARG A 307 -4.06 -22.05 -5.36
CA ARG A 307 -5.13 -21.80 -4.38
C ARG A 307 -5.44 -23.02 -3.53
N GLN A 308 -5.44 -24.22 -4.11
CA GLN A 308 -5.64 -25.50 -3.39
C GLN A 308 -4.50 -25.72 -2.39
N ASP A 309 -3.28 -25.34 -2.76
CA ASP A 309 -2.09 -25.36 -1.89
C ASP A 309 -2.05 -24.26 -0.82
N GLY A 310 -3.12 -23.45 -0.74
CA GLY A 310 -3.29 -22.40 0.26
C GLY A 310 -2.59 -21.08 -0.07
N TYR A 311 -2.19 -20.86 -1.33
CA TYR A 311 -1.65 -19.58 -1.75
C TYR A 311 -2.76 -18.54 -1.95
N ARG A 312 -2.54 -17.35 -1.42
CA ARG A 312 -3.30 -16.16 -1.78
C ARG A 312 -2.81 -15.66 -3.14
N VAL A 313 -3.69 -15.60 -4.13
CA VAL A 313 -3.35 -15.11 -5.46
C VAL A 313 -3.64 -13.61 -5.54
N VAL A 314 -2.65 -12.84 -5.94
CA VAL A 314 -2.71 -11.37 -6.03
C VAL A 314 -2.36 -10.93 -7.44
N VAL A 315 -3.29 -10.20 -8.08
CA VAL A 315 -3.06 -9.65 -9.42
C VAL A 315 -2.27 -8.35 -9.32
N VAL A 316 -1.20 -8.25 -10.10
CA VAL A 316 -0.32 -7.07 -10.15
C VAL A 316 -0.08 -6.65 -11.61
N PRO A 317 0.28 -5.37 -11.87
CA PRO A 317 0.65 -4.93 -13.21
C PRO A 317 1.88 -5.66 -13.75
N ASP A 318 1.93 -5.90 -15.07
CA ASP A 318 3.04 -6.61 -15.73
C ASP A 318 4.41 -5.99 -15.45
N ARG A 319 4.47 -4.64 -15.38
CA ARG A 319 5.69 -3.91 -15.04
C ARG A 319 6.24 -4.29 -13.66
N LEU A 320 5.37 -4.48 -12.68
CA LEU A 320 5.75 -4.90 -11.34
C LEU A 320 6.12 -6.37 -11.33
N LEU A 321 5.31 -7.21 -12.00
CA LEU A 321 5.55 -8.64 -12.11
C LEU A 321 6.96 -8.95 -12.65
N GLY A 322 7.40 -8.25 -13.70
CA GLY A 322 8.74 -8.40 -14.28
C GLY A 322 9.90 -8.05 -13.34
N ARG A 323 9.63 -7.40 -12.20
CA ARG A 323 10.65 -7.06 -11.19
C ARG A 323 10.71 -8.04 -10.03
N LEU A 324 9.64 -8.83 -9.81
CA LEU A 324 9.53 -9.75 -8.65
C LEU A 324 10.68 -10.72 -8.50
N PRO A 325 11.25 -11.33 -9.57
CA PRO A 325 12.37 -12.24 -9.43
C PRO A 325 13.61 -11.65 -8.76
N ASN A 326 13.79 -10.32 -8.87
CA ASN A 326 14.90 -9.58 -8.28
C ASN A 326 14.59 -9.03 -6.88
N LEU A 327 13.36 -9.18 -6.41
CA LEU A 327 12.95 -8.71 -5.10
C LEU A 327 13.01 -9.84 -4.07
N ARG A 328 13.15 -9.43 -2.82
CA ARG A 328 13.03 -10.31 -1.65
C ARG A 328 11.94 -9.74 -0.74
N ASP A 329 11.23 -10.62 -0.05
CA ASP A 329 10.28 -10.20 0.97
C ASP A 329 11.00 -9.57 2.19
N LEU A 330 10.25 -9.16 3.21
CA LEU A 330 10.84 -8.54 4.42
C LEU A 330 11.69 -9.52 5.24
N ASN A 331 11.57 -10.84 5.02
CA ASN A 331 12.34 -11.89 5.68
C ASN A 331 13.53 -12.35 4.81
N GLY A 332 13.71 -11.79 3.62
CA GLY A 332 14.78 -12.16 2.67
C GLY A 332 14.43 -13.32 1.75
N ALA A 333 13.22 -13.88 1.83
CA ALA A 333 12.77 -14.97 0.96
C ALA A 333 12.40 -14.47 -0.46
N PRO A 334 12.49 -15.33 -1.49
CA PRO A 334 12.04 -15.00 -2.83
C PRO A 334 10.54 -14.69 -2.86
N ILE A 335 10.16 -13.71 -3.68
CA ILE A 335 8.75 -13.41 -3.95
C ILE A 335 8.32 -14.27 -5.14
N LEU A 336 7.22 -15.01 -4.97
CA LEU A 336 6.80 -15.99 -5.96
C LEU A 336 5.89 -15.37 -7.03
N ASP A 337 6.33 -15.47 -8.27
CA ASP A 337 5.51 -15.44 -9.47
C ASP A 337 5.14 -16.89 -9.89
N ILE A 338 4.41 -17.04 -10.99
CA ILE A 338 4.02 -18.39 -11.48
C ILE A 338 5.23 -19.28 -11.73
N GLY A 339 6.31 -18.77 -12.33
CA GLY A 339 7.52 -19.53 -12.56
C GLY A 339 8.19 -20.02 -11.28
N GLY A 340 8.26 -19.14 -10.28
CA GLY A 340 8.76 -19.48 -8.94
C GLY A 340 7.87 -20.51 -8.23
N PHE A 341 6.55 -20.38 -8.35
CA PHE A 341 5.61 -21.37 -7.81
C PHE A 341 5.78 -22.74 -8.45
N VAL A 342 5.82 -22.82 -9.78
CA VAL A 342 6.02 -24.06 -10.52
C VAL A 342 7.31 -24.76 -10.10
N LYS A 343 8.39 -24.01 -9.91
CA LYS A 343 9.65 -24.57 -9.41
C LYS A 343 9.50 -25.17 -8.02
N VAL A 344 8.91 -24.42 -7.08
CA VAL A 344 8.67 -24.90 -5.70
C VAL A 344 7.76 -26.13 -5.70
N TRP A 345 6.71 -26.09 -6.52
CA TRP A 345 5.79 -27.21 -6.70
C TRP A 345 6.54 -28.44 -7.20
N ASN A 346 7.29 -28.32 -8.30
CA ASN A 346 8.01 -29.45 -8.89
C ASN A 346 9.12 -29.99 -7.98
N ASP A 347 9.78 -29.13 -7.19
CA ASP A 347 10.83 -29.53 -6.24
C ASP A 347 10.26 -30.33 -5.04
N SER A 348 9.01 -30.06 -4.65
CA SER A 348 8.32 -30.75 -3.55
C SER A 348 7.31 -31.81 -4.02
N PHE A 349 7.19 -32.01 -5.33
CA PHE A 349 6.17 -32.82 -5.94
C PHE A 349 6.35 -34.32 -5.63
N HIS A 350 5.24 -34.97 -5.27
CA HIS A 350 5.15 -36.43 -5.15
C HIS A 350 3.97 -36.92 -5.97
N PHE A 351 4.17 -38.01 -6.72
CA PHE A 351 3.08 -38.63 -7.46
C PHE A 351 2.03 -39.23 -6.51
N ASP A 352 0.77 -38.93 -6.78
CA ASP A 352 -0.38 -39.58 -6.14
C ASP A 352 -0.78 -40.80 -6.96
N PHE A 353 -0.09 -41.91 -6.71
CA PHE A 353 -0.25 -43.15 -7.48
C PHE A 353 -1.62 -43.79 -7.26
N VAL A 354 -2.22 -44.25 -8.34
CA VAL A 354 -3.52 -44.94 -8.38
C VAL A 354 -3.27 -46.44 -8.68
N ASP A 355 -3.87 -47.32 -7.84
CA ASP A 355 -3.88 -48.76 -8.11
C ASP A 355 -4.78 -49.01 -9.34
N PRO A 356 -4.30 -49.74 -10.37
CA PRO A 356 -5.13 -50.15 -11.51
C PRO A 356 -6.42 -50.87 -11.11
N ALA A 357 -6.50 -51.46 -9.93
CA ALA A 357 -7.73 -52.08 -9.42
C ALA A 357 -8.82 -51.02 -9.05
N GLU A 358 -8.45 -49.76 -8.80
CA GLU A 358 -9.35 -48.66 -8.46
C GLU A 358 -9.87 -47.90 -9.69
N LEU A 359 -9.52 -48.32 -10.89
CA LEU A 359 -9.96 -47.70 -12.13
C LEU A 359 -11.42 -48.01 -12.41
N THR A 360 -12.13 -47.01 -12.91
CA THR A 360 -13.49 -47.19 -13.44
C THR A 360 -13.51 -48.15 -14.63
N PRO A 361 -14.65 -48.76 -14.96
CA PRO A 361 -14.76 -49.63 -16.13
C PRO A 361 -14.27 -49.00 -17.44
N GLN A 362 -14.50 -47.71 -17.63
CA GLN A 362 -14.06 -46.93 -18.80
C GLN A 362 -12.53 -46.75 -18.80
N GLU A 363 -11.94 -46.39 -17.68
CA GLU A 363 -10.49 -46.25 -17.53
C GLU A 363 -9.78 -47.61 -17.70
N GLN A 364 -10.38 -48.70 -17.22
CA GLN A 364 -9.88 -50.08 -17.41
C GLN A 364 -9.85 -50.49 -18.87
N GLU A 365 -10.79 -50.03 -19.71
CA GLU A 365 -10.79 -50.31 -21.16
C GLU A 365 -9.51 -49.74 -21.81
N ALA A 366 -9.16 -48.49 -21.48
CA ALA A 366 -7.95 -47.86 -21.95
C ALA A 366 -6.69 -48.59 -21.40
N TRP A 367 -6.66 -48.85 -20.08
CA TRP A 367 -5.52 -49.50 -19.42
C TRP A 367 -5.18 -50.90 -19.98
N ARG A 368 -6.21 -51.67 -20.37
CA ARG A 368 -6.05 -53.00 -21.00
C ARG A 368 -5.26 -52.99 -22.31
N LEU A 369 -5.07 -51.80 -22.94
CA LEU A 369 -4.25 -51.67 -24.13
C LEU A 369 -2.74 -51.72 -23.84
N LEU A 370 -2.30 -51.49 -22.59
CA LEU A 370 -0.90 -51.37 -22.24
C LEU A 370 -0.03 -52.58 -22.70
N PRO A 371 -0.42 -53.84 -22.49
CA PRO A 371 0.36 -54.97 -22.97
C PRO A 371 0.51 -55.01 -24.51
N ALA A 372 -0.54 -54.58 -25.23
CA ALA A 372 -0.48 -54.52 -26.70
C ALA A 372 0.40 -53.36 -27.18
N LEU A 373 0.34 -52.21 -26.54
CA LEU A 373 1.18 -51.04 -26.83
C LEU A 373 2.66 -51.35 -26.55
N THR A 374 2.95 -52.04 -25.45
CA THR A 374 4.31 -52.45 -25.08
C THR A 374 4.89 -53.43 -26.11
N ARG A 375 4.08 -54.37 -26.58
CA ARG A 375 4.46 -55.33 -27.64
C ARG A 375 4.73 -54.62 -28.96
N LEU A 376 3.83 -53.73 -29.36
CA LEU A 376 3.96 -52.91 -30.56
C LEU A 376 5.25 -52.07 -30.53
N ALA A 377 5.53 -51.44 -29.40
CA ALA A 377 6.70 -50.60 -29.24
C ALA A 377 8.03 -51.39 -29.29
N GLY A 378 8.02 -52.70 -28.98
CA GLY A 378 9.19 -53.56 -29.14
C GLY A 378 10.44 -53.02 -28.43
N ASP A 379 11.46 -52.68 -29.22
CA ASP A 379 12.73 -52.17 -28.70
C ASP A 379 12.61 -50.81 -27.99
N HIS A 380 11.62 -50.00 -28.34
CA HIS A 380 11.37 -48.72 -27.70
C HIS A 380 10.91 -48.87 -26.24
N ALA A 381 10.28 -49.99 -25.89
CA ALA A 381 9.84 -50.28 -24.53
C ALA A 381 10.88 -50.98 -23.65
N LYS A 382 12.05 -51.42 -24.18
CA LYS A 382 13.05 -52.22 -23.45
C LYS A 382 13.57 -51.63 -22.16
N ARG A 383 13.61 -50.30 -22.08
CA ARG A 383 14.08 -49.58 -20.88
C ARG A 383 13.00 -49.39 -19.84
N VAL A 384 11.73 -49.57 -20.19
CA VAL A 384 10.58 -49.37 -19.30
C VAL A 384 10.32 -50.65 -18.54
N ARG A 385 10.43 -50.59 -17.21
CA ARG A 385 10.10 -51.71 -16.32
C ARG A 385 8.65 -51.72 -15.89
N GLU A 386 8.06 -50.52 -15.71
CA GLU A 386 6.70 -50.36 -15.24
C GLU A 386 6.07 -49.10 -15.81
N VAL A 387 4.76 -49.13 -15.94
CA VAL A 387 3.94 -47.95 -16.24
C VAL A 387 3.00 -47.75 -15.06
N LEU A 388 2.98 -46.56 -14.46
CA LEU A 388 2.20 -46.20 -13.29
C LEU A 388 1.18 -45.12 -13.65
N ILE A 389 0.10 -45.06 -12.89
CA ILE A 389 -0.95 -44.07 -13.03
C ILE A 389 -0.85 -43.11 -11.85
N SER A 390 -1.00 -41.81 -12.07
CA SER A 390 -1.05 -40.83 -10.99
C SER A 390 -2.22 -39.87 -11.20
N ASN A 391 -2.87 -39.46 -10.08
CA ASN A 391 -3.90 -38.44 -10.10
C ASN A 391 -3.29 -37.04 -10.35
N SER A 392 -2.05 -36.81 -9.94
CA SER A 392 -1.32 -35.55 -10.07
C SER A 392 -0.04 -35.74 -10.89
N MET A 393 0.35 -34.71 -11.65
CA MET A 393 1.55 -34.71 -12.48
C MET A 393 2.36 -33.43 -12.26
N ARG A 394 3.64 -33.46 -12.61
CA ARG A 394 4.49 -32.26 -12.62
C ARG A 394 3.99 -31.25 -13.65
N LEU A 395 4.26 -29.98 -13.39
CA LEU A 395 3.98 -28.90 -14.33
C LEU A 395 5.14 -28.82 -15.35
N ASP A 396 4.80 -28.65 -16.63
CA ASP A 396 5.74 -28.45 -17.72
C ASP A 396 6.27 -26.99 -17.80
N GLU A 397 7.08 -26.71 -18.81
CA GLU A 397 7.65 -25.35 -19.04
C GLU A 397 6.59 -24.27 -19.35
N VAL A 398 5.41 -24.67 -19.79
CA VAL A 398 4.27 -23.76 -20.05
C VAL A 398 3.22 -23.83 -18.95
N ASN A 399 3.57 -24.46 -17.83
CA ASN A 399 2.80 -24.56 -16.58
C ASN A 399 1.49 -25.36 -16.69
N TYR A 400 1.47 -26.37 -17.56
CA TYR A 400 0.42 -27.39 -17.59
C TYR A 400 0.93 -28.69 -16.97
N GLU A 401 0.05 -29.42 -16.28
CA GLU A 401 0.40 -30.78 -15.86
C GLU A 401 0.72 -31.64 -17.06
N THR A 402 1.86 -32.31 -17.00
CA THR A 402 2.25 -33.27 -18.03
C THR A 402 1.24 -34.42 -18.08
N GLU A 403 0.94 -34.93 -19.27
CA GLU A 403 0.05 -36.09 -19.46
C GLU A 403 0.77 -37.41 -19.23
N GLY A 404 2.08 -37.42 -19.47
CA GLY A 404 3.00 -38.53 -19.24
C GLY A 404 4.40 -38.03 -18.92
N VAL A 405 5.21 -38.85 -18.27
CA VAL A 405 6.62 -38.59 -18.03
C VAL A 405 7.42 -39.89 -17.98
N TRP A 406 8.55 -39.91 -18.71
CA TRP A 406 9.56 -40.93 -18.59
C TRP A 406 10.55 -40.59 -17.46
N GLU A 407 10.53 -41.34 -16.38
CA GLU A 407 11.54 -41.34 -15.31
C GLU A 407 12.16 -42.70 -15.18
N ALA A 408 13.34 -42.94 -15.80
CA ALA A 408 13.96 -44.26 -15.82
C ALA A 408 13.97 -44.93 -14.44
N PRO A 409 13.48 -46.15 -14.31
CA PRO A 409 13.04 -47.05 -15.35
C PRO A 409 11.51 -47.16 -15.55
N ARG A 410 10.75 -46.12 -15.21
CA ARG A 410 9.27 -46.11 -15.21
C ARG A 410 8.69 -44.99 -16.07
N ILE A 411 7.49 -45.23 -16.60
CA ILE A 411 6.63 -44.20 -17.17
C ILE A 411 5.52 -43.95 -16.15
N VAL A 412 5.20 -42.65 -15.90
CA VAL A 412 4.02 -42.26 -15.13
C VAL A 412 3.07 -41.52 -16.05
N VAL A 413 1.80 -41.94 -16.08
CA VAL A 413 0.75 -41.31 -16.89
C VAL A 413 -0.30 -40.70 -15.97
N LYS A 414 -0.84 -39.56 -16.37
CA LYS A 414 -1.94 -38.90 -15.65
C LYS A 414 -3.21 -39.76 -15.80
N ARG A 415 -3.98 -39.93 -14.71
CA ARG A 415 -5.23 -40.69 -14.69
C ARG A 415 -6.21 -40.25 -15.77
N SER A 416 -6.31 -38.94 -16.03
CA SER A 416 -7.26 -38.37 -17.02
C SER A 416 -6.96 -38.84 -18.48
N VAL A 417 -5.75 -39.32 -18.80
CA VAL A 417 -5.47 -39.84 -20.16
C VAL A 417 -6.17 -41.16 -20.42
N LEU A 418 -6.65 -41.82 -19.34
CA LEU A 418 -7.43 -43.09 -19.46
C LEU A 418 -8.90 -42.86 -19.85
N ASP A 419 -9.36 -41.62 -19.96
CA ASP A 419 -10.71 -41.28 -20.42
C ASP A 419 -10.97 -41.75 -21.85
N SER A 420 -9.89 -41.95 -22.64
CA SER A 420 -9.97 -42.42 -24.02
C SER A 420 -8.82 -43.39 -24.36
N PRO A 421 -9.12 -44.59 -24.89
CA PRO A 421 -8.12 -45.51 -25.37
C PRO A 421 -7.12 -44.90 -26.37
N ARG A 422 -7.60 -44.02 -27.25
CA ARG A 422 -6.76 -43.29 -28.21
C ARG A 422 -5.82 -42.30 -27.52
N HIS A 423 -6.32 -41.59 -26.53
CA HIS A 423 -5.51 -40.63 -25.77
C HIS A 423 -4.42 -41.37 -24.99
N PHE A 424 -4.78 -42.41 -24.27
CA PHE A 424 -3.83 -43.25 -23.53
C PHE A 424 -2.75 -43.81 -24.43
N ALA A 425 -3.13 -44.41 -25.59
CA ALA A 425 -2.15 -44.96 -26.54
C ALA A 425 -1.18 -43.87 -27.04
N ARG A 426 -1.67 -42.68 -27.37
CA ARG A 426 -0.85 -41.54 -27.80
C ARG A 426 0.20 -41.18 -26.75
N VAL A 427 -0.21 -41.01 -25.48
CA VAL A 427 0.69 -40.62 -24.40
C VAL A 427 1.73 -41.73 -24.11
N VAL A 428 1.30 -43.00 -24.00
CA VAL A 428 2.22 -44.11 -23.70
C VAL A 428 3.25 -44.29 -24.80
N LEU A 429 2.86 -44.24 -26.09
CA LEU A 429 3.82 -44.34 -27.21
C LEU A 429 4.80 -43.16 -27.24
N HIS A 430 4.33 -41.96 -26.88
CA HIS A 430 5.19 -40.78 -26.75
C HIS A 430 6.26 -40.98 -25.66
N GLU A 431 5.89 -41.53 -24.51
CA GLU A 431 6.83 -41.80 -23.42
C GLU A 431 7.78 -42.97 -23.78
N PHE A 432 7.37 -43.96 -24.57
CA PHE A 432 8.26 -44.96 -25.11
C PHE A 432 9.33 -44.37 -26.03
N ALA A 433 8.99 -43.35 -26.83
CA ALA A 433 9.97 -42.63 -27.63
C ALA A 433 11.01 -41.90 -26.76
N HIS A 434 10.57 -41.26 -25.67
CA HIS A 434 11.49 -40.70 -24.66
C HIS A 434 12.38 -41.78 -24.04
N ALA A 435 11.82 -42.91 -23.65
CA ALA A 435 12.57 -44.02 -23.05
C ALA A 435 13.63 -44.58 -23.97
N SER A 436 13.33 -44.75 -25.27
CA SER A 436 14.28 -45.31 -26.23
C SER A 436 15.35 -44.32 -26.65
N SER A 437 14.99 -43.08 -26.96
CA SER A 437 15.90 -42.06 -27.45
C SER A 437 16.76 -41.44 -26.34
N ASN A 438 16.26 -41.43 -25.09
CA ASN A 438 16.81 -40.71 -23.96
C ASN A 438 17.02 -39.21 -24.28
N ALA A 439 16.11 -38.60 -25.05
CA ALA A 439 16.20 -37.26 -25.57
C ALA A 439 14.89 -36.48 -25.33
N ASN A 440 15.01 -35.14 -25.27
CA ASN A 440 13.87 -34.21 -25.14
C ASN A 440 13.24 -33.91 -26.51
N HIS A 441 12.04 -33.32 -26.48
CA HIS A 441 11.35 -32.82 -27.66
C HIS A 441 12.29 -31.91 -28.51
N GLY A 442 12.15 -31.98 -29.83
CA GLY A 442 13.01 -31.22 -30.75
C GLY A 442 14.37 -31.87 -31.06
N ASN A 443 14.78 -32.93 -30.35
CA ASN A 443 15.96 -33.72 -30.71
C ASN A 443 15.66 -34.71 -31.83
N LEU A 444 16.56 -34.82 -32.83
CA LEU A 444 16.38 -35.70 -33.96
C LEU A 444 16.20 -37.19 -33.56
N ALA A 445 16.86 -37.63 -32.49
CA ALA A 445 16.70 -39.01 -31.99
C ALA A 445 15.28 -39.25 -31.44
N PHE A 446 14.67 -38.28 -30.78
CA PHE A 446 13.29 -38.37 -30.33
C PHE A 446 12.31 -38.38 -31.51
N ILE A 447 12.51 -37.51 -32.50
CA ILE A 447 11.68 -37.42 -33.70
C ILE A 447 11.74 -38.76 -34.44
N ALA A 448 12.94 -39.30 -34.64
CA ALA A 448 13.12 -40.61 -35.30
C ALA A 448 12.41 -41.77 -34.56
N ALA A 449 12.43 -41.74 -33.21
CA ALA A 449 11.74 -42.73 -32.39
C ALA A 449 10.20 -42.63 -32.52
N ILE A 450 9.65 -41.42 -32.57
CA ILE A 450 8.21 -41.18 -32.78
C ILE A 450 7.80 -41.66 -34.18
N ASP A 451 8.57 -41.32 -35.22
CA ASP A 451 8.29 -41.71 -36.59
C ASP A 451 8.33 -43.26 -36.75
N ASP A 452 9.29 -43.93 -36.11
CA ASP A 452 9.39 -45.41 -36.12
C ASP A 452 8.19 -46.07 -35.43
N LEU A 453 7.81 -45.55 -34.23
CA LEU A 453 6.60 -46.03 -33.53
C LEU A 453 5.32 -45.83 -34.36
N ALA A 454 5.20 -44.72 -35.06
CA ALA A 454 4.08 -44.45 -35.95
C ALA A 454 4.07 -45.44 -37.14
N ALA A 455 5.21 -45.72 -37.71
CA ALA A 455 5.37 -46.71 -38.80
C ALA A 455 5.01 -48.13 -38.33
N LEU A 456 5.49 -48.55 -37.13
CA LEU A 456 5.12 -49.82 -36.52
C LEU A 456 3.63 -49.96 -36.31
N ALA A 457 2.98 -48.91 -35.77
CA ALA A 457 1.53 -48.88 -35.56
C ALA A 457 0.75 -48.98 -36.88
N ALA A 458 1.20 -48.31 -37.93
CA ALA A 458 0.59 -48.35 -39.25
C ALA A 458 0.73 -49.77 -39.90
N VAL A 459 1.87 -50.39 -39.83
CA VAL A 459 2.11 -51.75 -40.34
C VAL A 459 1.23 -52.76 -39.62
N GLU A 460 1.17 -52.72 -38.28
CA GLU A 460 0.31 -53.60 -37.47
C GLU A 460 -1.17 -53.43 -37.83
N ALA A 461 -1.63 -52.20 -38.00
CA ALA A 461 -3.01 -51.89 -38.37
C ALA A 461 -3.37 -52.37 -39.78
N LEU A 462 -2.39 -52.47 -40.66
CA LEU A 462 -2.60 -52.92 -42.07
C LEU A 462 -2.41 -54.42 -42.25
N ALA A 463 -1.63 -55.09 -41.38
CA ALA A 463 -1.36 -56.52 -41.50
C ALA A 463 -2.59 -57.43 -41.41
N GLY A 464 -3.70 -56.95 -40.82
CA GLY A 464 -5.00 -57.66 -40.76
C GLY A 464 -5.99 -57.28 -41.86
N ARG A 465 -5.61 -56.46 -42.86
CA ARG A 465 -6.50 -56.04 -43.96
C ARG A 465 -5.95 -56.55 -45.29
N ASP A 466 -6.84 -57.15 -46.12
CA ASP A 466 -6.55 -57.41 -47.54
C ASP A 466 -6.31 -56.08 -48.26
N LEU A 467 -5.05 -55.75 -48.45
CA LEU A 467 -4.67 -54.55 -49.23
C LEU A 467 -4.97 -54.83 -50.71
N PRO A 468 -5.68 -53.92 -51.41
CA PRO A 468 -5.85 -54.06 -52.84
C PRO A 468 -4.45 -54.09 -53.50
N GLN A 469 -4.16 -55.12 -54.31
CA GLN A 469 -2.93 -55.22 -55.08
C GLN A 469 -2.74 -53.94 -55.89
N MET A 470 -1.76 -53.14 -55.56
CA MET A 470 -1.31 -52.03 -56.39
C MET A 470 -0.80 -52.65 -57.71
N LYS A 471 -1.52 -52.39 -58.82
CA LYS A 471 -1.05 -52.72 -60.16
C LYS A 471 0.19 -51.89 -60.45
N ASP A 472 1.31 -52.57 -60.70
CA ASP A 472 2.54 -51.98 -61.22
C ASP A 472 2.22 -51.20 -62.52
N ASP A 473 2.02 -49.93 -62.48
CA ASP A 473 2.03 -49.05 -63.64
C ASP A 473 3.46 -48.96 -64.19
N LYS A 474 3.77 -49.78 -65.13
CA LYS A 474 5.02 -49.68 -65.92
C LYS A 474 5.07 -48.31 -66.59
N PRO A 475 6.17 -47.58 -66.46
CA PRO A 475 6.28 -46.27 -67.09
C PRO A 475 6.17 -46.42 -68.63
N ALA A 476 5.24 -45.68 -69.23
CA ALA A 476 5.09 -45.64 -70.71
C ALA A 476 6.36 -45.08 -71.31
N ARG A 477 6.99 -45.94 -72.16
CA ARG A 477 8.15 -45.58 -73.05
C ARG A 477 7.65 -44.52 -74.02
N ARG A 478 8.09 -43.24 -73.81
CA ARG A 478 8.00 -42.23 -74.86
C ARG A 478 8.86 -42.65 -76.05
N LYS A 479 8.23 -42.77 -77.25
CA LYS A 479 8.89 -42.72 -78.53
C LYS A 479 9.18 -41.28 -78.94
#